data_092e0abc5f02deda9f852bea028821a8
#
_entry.id   092e0abc5f02deda9f852bea028821a8
#
_cell.length_a   1.000
_cell.length_b   1.000
_cell.length_c   1.000
_cell.angle_alpha   90.00
_cell.angle_beta   90.00
_cell.angle_gamma   90.00
#
_symmetry.space_group_name_H-M   'P 1'
#
loop_
_entity.id
_entity.type
_entity.pdbx_description
1 polymer ?
#
loop_
_entity_poly.entity_id
_entity_poly.type
_entity_poly.pdbx_seq_one_letter_code
_entity_poly.pdbx_strand_id
1 'polypeptide(L)'
;MPPTRNTRPPRRTTRVVAAATLAAATLTAGATAATPAAAVPPGGKDVTAVLFEWRFADVARACTDSLGPAGYGYVQVSPPQEHVQGSQWWTSYQPVSYKIAGRLGDRTAFKNMIDACHAAGVKVIADSVINHMAGPADPGATLTGTGGSTYSKYSYPGLYSGADLDDCRAEISNYRDKGNVQNCELVKLADLDTGEEYVRGRIAAYLNDLRSLGVDGFRIDAAKHMPATDLANIKSRLTDPNVYWKQEAIFGAGEAVDPAEYLPSGDVQEFRYARDLKRVFESENLAYLKNFGEAWGYMPSAQSGVFVDNHDTERGGDTLNYKAGSAYTLANVFMLAWPYGSPDVHSGYEWSDKDAGPPNGGTVNACYQDGWKCQHAWREISSTVALRNTAHGQGVVNWWDNGADQIAFGRGSKAYVAINHEGAPLTRTFQTSLPAGDYCDVQSGSRTVTVNASGQFTATVAAGTALALHTGARTCAVGSVTSGASFGVTATTVPGQNIHVTGDHPALGSWNTGAAPRLDPAAYPVWKLDVTLPAGTTFAYKYVRKDASGNVTWESGANRSATVPANGKVTLTDTWRN
;
A
#
# COMPACT_ATOMS: atom_id res chain seq x y z
N MET A 1 51.22 74.00 6.15
CA MET A 1 50.99 75.43 6.03
C MET A 1 49.96 75.66 4.95
N PRO A 2 48.93 76.44 5.25
CA PRO A 2 47.91 76.87 4.30
C PRO A 2 48.29 78.15 3.63
N PRO A 3 47.53 78.84 2.78
CA PRO A 3 46.15 79.27 3.02
C PRO A 3 45.25 79.34 1.78
N THR A 4 43.97 79.34 1.91
CA THR A 4 42.91 80.31 2.11
C THR A 4 42.23 80.87 0.86
N ARG A 5 40.89 80.83 0.97
CA ARG A 5 39.87 81.87 0.69
C ARG A 5 39.66 82.35 -0.77
N ASN A 6 38.52 82.66 -1.26
CA ASN A 6 37.28 83.18 -0.71
C ASN A 6 36.20 83.36 -1.83
N THR A 7 34.99 83.29 -1.50
CA THR A 7 33.80 84.15 -1.56
C THR A 7 32.93 84.19 -2.81
N ARG A 8 31.72 83.81 -2.60
CA ARG A 8 30.31 84.26 -2.88
C ARG A 8 30.05 85.46 -3.82
N PRO A 9 28.75 85.66 -4.13
CA PRO A 9 27.77 85.24 -5.12
C PRO A 9 27.30 86.42 -5.99
N PRO A 10 26.16 86.65 -6.62
CA PRO A 10 24.85 85.93 -6.79
C PRO A 10 24.27 86.14 -8.23
N ARG A 11 23.17 85.51 -8.56
CA ARG A 11 21.85 86.12 -8.94
C ARG A 11 20.91 85.15 -9.66
N ARG A 12 19.65 85.21 -9.19
CA ARG A 12 18.46 84.58 -9.71
C ARG A 12 18.08 84.99 -11.11
N THR A 13 17.55 84.08 -11.93
CA THR A 13 16.47 84.36 -12.85
C THR A 13 15.61 83.09 -13.00
N THR A 14 14.34 83.27 -12.65
CA THR A 14 13.27 82.33 -12.79
C THR A 14 12.90 82.11 -14.27
N ARG A 15 12.83 80.91 -14.77
CA ARG A 15 12.02 80.55 -15.92
C ARG A 15 11.30 79.23 -15.66
N VAL A 16 9.97 79.31 -15.66
CA VAL A 16 9.01 78.22 -15.65
C VAL A 16 9.15 77.49 -17.00
N VAL A 17 9.38 76.17 -16.93
CA VAL A 17 9.12 75.25 -18.07
C VAL A 17 8.49 74.01 -17.52
N ALA A 18 7.40 73.60 -18.16
CA ALA A 18 6.48 72.55 -17.82
C ALA A 18 7.14 71.17 -17.65
N ALA A 19 6.74 70.49 -16.58
CA ALA A 19 7.12 69.10 -16.34
C ALA A 19 6.32 68.15 -17.24
N ALA A 20 6.99 67.47 -18.17
CA ALA A 20 6.49 66.26 -18.78
C ALA A 20 6.98 65.07 -17.97
N THR A 21 6.08 64.46 -17.21
CA THR A 21 6.36 63.22 -16.48
C THR A 21 6.39 62.04 -17.45
N LEU A 22 7.56 61.55 -17.80
CA LEU A 22 7.73 60.21 -18.36
C LEU A 22 7.67 59.21 -17.18
N ALA A 23 6.57 58.44 -17.10
CA ALA A 23 6.49 57.26 -16.24
C ALA A 23 7.34 56.14 -16.88
N ALA A 24 8.49 55.89 -16.36
CA ALA A 24 9.27 54.69 -16.66
C ALA A 24 8.62 53.51 -15.90
N ALA A 25 7.85 52.71 -16.61
CA ALA A 25 7.36 51.42 -16.10
C ALA A 25 8.56 50.46 -16.07
N THR A 26 9.16 50.25 -14.89
CA THR A 26 10.08 49.14 -14.65
C THR A 26 9.23 47.85 -14.60
N LEU A 27 9.25 47.09 -15.71
CA LEU A 27 8.86 45.68 -15.72
C LEU A 27 9.88 44.90 -14.88
N THR A 28 9.61 44.72 -13.61
CA THR A 28 10.21 43.64 -12.83
C THR A 28 9.59 42.34 -13.32
N ALA A 29 10.30 41.63 -14.20
CA ALA A 29 10.03 40.22 -14.47
C ALA A 29 10.26 39.47 -13.15
N GLY A 30 9.20 39.30 -12.38
CA GLY A 30 9.18 38.36 -11.27
C GLY A 30 9.34 36.96 -11.86
N ALA A 31 10.56 36.41 -11.76
CA ALA A 31 10.71 34.98 -11.89
C ALA A 31 9.87 34.34 -10.78
N THR A 32 8.67 33.93 -11.11
CA THR A 32 7.94 32.97 -10.28
C THR A 32 8.78 31.72 -10.29
N ALA A 33 9.54 31.47 -9.23
CA ALA A 33 10.08 30.16 -8.96
C ALA A 33 8.89 29.21 -9.02
N ALA A 34 8.85 28.33 -10.02
CA ALA A 34 7.89 27.25 -10.08
C ALA A 34 8.08 26.48 -8.78
N THR A 35 7.10 26.54 -7.89
CA THR A 35 7.04 25.62 -6.76
C THR A 35 7.10 24.22 -7.37
N PRO A 36 8.06 23.36 -6.97
CA PRO A 36 8.02 21.98 -7.40
C PRO A 36 6.64 21.44 -7.08
N ALA A 37 5.97 20.86 -8.08
CA ALA A 37 4.68 20.22 -7.89
C ALA A 37 4.85 19.19 -6.77
N ALA A 38 4.00 19.27 -5.75
CA ALA A 38 4.02 18.31 -4.67
C ALA A 38 3.82 16.92 -5.27
N ALA A 39 4.81 16.04 -5.10
CA ALA A 39 4.83 14.71 -5.69
C ALA A 39 4.10 13.66 -4.84
N VAL A 40 3.22 14.05 -3.93
CA VAL A 40 2.26 13.15 -3.28
C VAL A 40 1.30 12.61 -4.33
N PRO A 41 0.80 11.35 -4.20
CA PRO A 41 -0.26 10.84 -5.07
C PRO A 41 -1.35 11.90 -5.21
N PRO A 42 -1.65 12.36 -6.45
CA PRO A 42 -2.50 13.53 -6.63
C PRO A 42 -3.92 13.24 -6.15
N GLY A 43 -4.41 14.05 -5.20
CA GLY A 43 -5.78 13.98 -4.68
C GLY A 43 -5.87 13.91 -3.16
N GLY A 44 -7.08 14.04 -2.62
CA GLY A 44 -7.34 13.97 -1.18
C GLY A 44 -7.35 12.55 -0.60
N LYS A 45 -7.11 11.52 -1.42
CA LYS A 45 -6.99 10.10 -1.03
C LYS A 45 -5.59 9.64 -1.43
N ASP A 46 -4.67 9.62 -0.49
CA ASP A 46 -3.24 9.38 -0.71
C ASP A 46 -2.77 7.99 -0.27
N VAL A 47 -3.68 7.12 0.16
CA VAL A 47 -3.34 5.76 0.59
C VAL A 47 -3.33 4.81 -0.60
N THR A 48 -2.24 4.06 -0.75
CA THR A 48 -2.10 2.98 -1.73
C THR A 48 -2.27 1.62 -1.05
N ALA A 49 -3.13 0.75 -1.58
CA ALA A 49 -3.11 -0.67 -1.27
C ALA A 49 -2.12 -1.38 -2.20
N VAL A 50 -1.11 -2.04 -1.66
CA VAL A 50 -0.15 -2.84 -2.45
C VAL A 50 -0.62 -4.29 -2.45
N LEU A 51 -1.28 -4.72 -3.53
CA LEU A 51 -1.81 -6.08 -3.68
C LEU A 51 -0.74 -6.99 -4.30
N PHE A 52 0.15 -7.47 -3.43
CA PHE A 52 1.34 -8.21 -3.85
C PHE A 52 1.00 -9.58 -4.42
N GLU A 53 1.38 -9.80 -5.69
CA GLU A 53 1.22 -11.06 -6.44
C GLU A 53 -0.24 -11.51 -6.67
N TRP A 54 -1.19 -10.58 -6.62
CA TRP A 54 -2.58 -10.84 -6.95
C TRP A 54 -2.80 -10.88 -8.45
N ARG A 55 -3.62 -11.83 -8.94
CA ARG A 55 -4.06 -11.82 -10.35
C ARG A 55 -4.88 -10.58 -10.64
N PHE A 56 -4.75 -10.02 -11.84
CA PHE A 56 -5.44 -8.80 -12.23
C PHE A 56 -6.96 -8.88 -12.11
N ALA A 57 -7.55 -10.05 -12.39
CA ALA A 57 -8.99 -10.26 -12.20
C ALA A 57 -9.41 -10.15 -10.72
N ASP A 58 -8.56 -10.56 -9.79
CA ASP A 58 -8.83 -10.48 -8.36
C ASP A 58 -8.58 -9.07 -7.81
N VAL A 59 -7.59 -8.35 -8.36
CA VAL A 59 -7.40 -6.91 -8.10
C VAL A 59 -8.63 -6.12 -8.54
N ALA A 60 -9.19 -6.40 -9.73
CA ALA A 60 -10.41 -5.76 -10.23
C ALA A 60 -11.58 -5.93 -9.23
N ARG A 61 -11.75 -7.15 -8.71
CA ARG A 61 -12.76 -7.45 -7.69
C ARG A 61 -12.48 -6.70 -6.39
N ALA A 62 -11.22 -6.68 -5.92
CA ALA A 62 -10.85 -5.96 -4.71
C ALA A 62 -11.10 -4.45 -4.82
N CYS A 63 -10.84 -3.84 -5.99
CA CYS A 63 -11.15 -2.43 -6.23
C CYS A 63 -12.64 -2.13 -5.98
N THR A 64 -13.54 -3.01 -6.47
CA THR A 64 -14.99 -2.85 -6.32
C THR A 64 -15.48 -3.17 -4.92
N ASP A 65 -15.01 -4.28 -4.33
CA ASP A 65 -15.60 -4.87 -3.13
C ASP A 65 -15.01 -4.33 -1.83
N SER A 66 -13.75 -3.87 -1.85
CA SER A 66 -13.05 -3.44 -0.64
C SER A 66 -12.35 -2.08 -0.76
N LEU A 67 -11.53 -1.84 -1.79
CA LEU A 67 -10.67 -0.67 -1.86
C LEU A 67 -11.46 0.63 -2.07
N GLY A 68 -12.34 0.66 -3.06
CA GLY A 68 -13.22 1.80 -3.33
C GLY A 68 -14.10 2.15 -2.12
N PRO A 69 -14.86 1.18 -1.55
CA PRO A 69 -15.65 1.39 -0.35
C PRO A 69 -14.87 1.87 0.88
N ALA A 70 -13.65 1.36 1.11
CA ALA A 70 -12.79 1.80 2.20
C ALA A 70 -12.15 3.18 1.97
N GLY A 71 -12.16 3.66 0.71
CA GLY A 71 -11.63 4.97 0.34
C GLY A 71 -10.15 5.00 0.00
N TYR A 72 -9.54 3.87 -0.38
CA TYR A 72 -8.19 3.87 -0.97
C TYR A 72 -8.18 4.73 -2.23
N GLY A 73 -7.14 5.55 -2.38
CA GLY A 73 -6.97 6.36 -3.58
C GLY A 73 -6.29 5.60 -4.70
N TYR A 74 -5.45 4.64 -4.34
CA TYR A 74 -4.61 3.89 -5.27
C TYR A 74 -4.55 2.40 -4.92
N VAL A 75 -4.33 1.60 -5.96
CA VAL A 75 -3.86 0.22 -5.86
C VAL A 75 -2.54 0.09 -6.60
N GLN A 76 -1.54 -0.50 -5.99
CA GLN A 76 -0.30 -0.90 -6.64
C GLN A 76 -0.36 -2.40 -6.93
N VAL A 77 -0.04 -2.75 -8.17
CA VAL A 77 0.02 -4.14 -8.64
C VAL A 77 1.46 -4.57 -8.92
N SER A 78 1.75 -5.85 -8.71
CA SER A 78 3.05 -6.43 -9.06
C SER A 78 3.33 -6.35 -10.56
N PRO A 79 4.59 -6.48 -11.00
CA PRO A 79 5.03 -6.20 -12.35
C PRO A 79 4.20 -6.91 -13.42
N PRO A 80 3.65 -6.19 -14.41
CA PRO A 80 2.76 -6.77 -15.42
C PRO A 80 3.49 -7.42 -16.60
N GLN A 81 4.79 -7.14 -16.77
CA GLN A 81 5.56 -7.59 -17.93
C GLN A 81 5.82 -9.11 -17.92
N GLU A 82 6.15 -9.65 -19.10
CA GLU A 82 6.64 -11.00 -19.27
C GLU A 82 7.93 -11.22 -18.48
N HIS A 83 7.98 -12.32 -17.73
CA HIS A 83 9.06 -12.63 -16.81
C HIS A 83 9.49 -14.09 -16.90
N VAL A 84 10.54 -14.47 -16.18
CA VAL A 84 11.01 -15.86 -16.13
C VAL A 84 9.93 -16.78 -15.56
N GLN A 85 9.92 -18.04 -16.00
CA GLN A 85 9.03 -19.06 -15.43
C GLN A 85 9.52 -19.48 -14.04
N GLY A 86 8.60 -19.73 -13.11
CA GLY A 86 8.90 -20.20 -11.77
C GLY A 86 7.71 -19.99 -10.84
N SER A 87 7.75 -20.64 -9.68
CA SER A 87 6.72 -20.52 -8.65
C SER A 87 7.05 -19.45 -7.61
N GLN A 88 8.32 -19.07 -7.50
CA GLN A 88 8.79 -18.09 -6.52
C GLN A 88 8.27 -16.69 -6.85
N TRP A 89 7.99 -15.86 -5.83
CA TRP A 89 7.47 -14.51 -6.03
C TRP A 89 8.42 -13.60 -6.84
N TRP A 90 9.73 -13.68 -6.57
CA TRP A 90 10.75 -12.85 -7.20
C TRP A 90 10.91 -13.12 -8.71
N THR A 91 10.31 -14.18 -9.24
CA THR A 91 10.30 -14.41 -10.71
C THR A 91 9.56 -13.32 -11.47
N SER A 92 8.55 -12.67 -10.87
CA SER A 92 7.86 -11.49 -11.44
C SER A 92 8.77 -10.28 -11.62
N TYR A 93 9.87 -10.22 -10.87
CA TYR A 93 10.87 -9.16 -10.92
C TYR A 93 12.06 -9.49 -11.85
N GLN A 94 11.95 -10.50 -12.69
CA GLN A 94 12.96 -10.85 -13.69
C GLN A 94 12.39 -10.75 -15.11
N PRO A 95 12.37 -9.54 -15.72
CA PRO A 95 11.79 -9.32 -17.04
C PRO A 95 12.49 -10.12 -18.14
N VAL A 96 11.70 -10.65 -19.07
CA VAL A 96 12.16 -11.28 -20.32
C VAL A 96 11.81 -10.39 -21.52
N SER A 97 10.68 -9.72 -21.46
CA SER A 97 10.27 -8.71 -22.43
C SER A 97 9.28 -7.74 -21.78
N TYR A 98 8.93 -6.67 -22.49
CA TYR A 98 7.92 -5.71 -22.04
C TYR A 98 6.50 -6.03 -22.53
N LYS A 99 6.25 -7.26 -23.00
CA LYS A 99 4.90 -7.73 -23.27
C LYS A 99 4.15 -7.88 -21.95
N ILE A 100 2.90 -7.47 -21.89
CA ILE A 100 2.04 -7.72 -20.72
C ILE A 100 1.51 -9.16 -20.83
N ALA A 101 2.29 -10.09 -20.31
CA ALA A 101 2.07 -11.54 -20.40
C ALA A 101 2.72 -12.29 -19.23
N GLY A 102 2.63 -11.72 -18.02
CA GLY A 102 3.10 -12.33 -16.78
C GLY A 102 2.11 -13.38 -16.24
N ARG A 103 2.51 -14.05 -15.16
CA ARG A 103 1.64 -15.07 -14.51
C ARG A 103 0.36 -14.50 -13.91
N LEU A 104 0.30 -13.18 -13.64
CA LEU A 104 -0.83 -12.53 -13.01
C LEU A 104 -1.96 -12.21 -13.99
N GLY A 105 -1.71 -12.30 -15.29
CA GLY A 105 -2.68 -12.10 -16.35
C GLY A 105 -2.05 -11.53 -17.62
N ASP A 106 -2.84 -11.53 -18.68
CA ASP A 106 -2.48 -10.96 -19.97
C ASP A 106 -2.87 -9.46 -20.08
N ARG A 107 -2.58 -8.87 -21.24
CA ARG A 107 -2.89 -7.47 -21.53
C ARG A 107 -4.39 -7.14 -21.40
N THR A 108 -5.26 -8.06 -21.77
CA THR A 108 -6.71 -7.87 -21.67
C THR A 108 -7.16 -7.87 -20.22
N ALA A 109 -6.68 -8.83 -19.43
CA ALA A 109 -6.97 -8.88 -17.99
C ALA A 109 -6.42 -7.65 -17.25
N PHE A 110 -5.23 -7.17 -17.63
CA PHE A 110 -4.64 -5.95 -17.08
C PHE A 110 -5.48 -4.71 -17.39
N LYS A 111 -5.92 -4.54 -18.65
CA LYS A 111 -6.79 -3.42 -19.04
C LYS A 111 -8.15 -3.48 -18.31
N ASN A 112 -8.77 -4.64 -18.24
CA ASN A 112 -10.04 -4.83 -17.56
C ASN A 112 -9.94 -4.51 -16.04
N MET A 113 -8.81 -4.84 -15.42
CA MET A 113 -8.53 -4.50 -14.03
C MET A 113 -8.47 -2.98 -13.85
N ILE A 114 -7.74 -2.26 -14.70
CA ILE A 114 -7.64 -0.80 -14.65
C ILE A 114 -9.03 -0.18 -14.75
N ASP A 115 -9.84 -0.61 -15.72
CA ASP A 115 -11.18 -0.07 -15.92
C ASP A 115 -12.10 -0.29 -14.72
N ALA A 116 -12.03 -1.48 -14.10
CA ALA A 116 -12.80 -1.79 -12.90
C ALA A 116 -12.35 -0.95 -11.70
N CYS A 117 -11.03 -0.76 -11.51
CA CYS A 117 -10.50 0.08 -10.44
C CYS A 117 -10.91 1.55 -10.63
N HIS A 118 -10.80 2.08 -11.84
CA HIS A 118 -11.25 3.44 -12.15
C HIS A 118 -12.75 3.63 -11.91
N ALA A 119 -13.58 2.66 -12.30
CA ALA A 119 -15.01 2.68 -12.03
C ALA A 119 -15.33 2.70 -10.52
N ALA A 120 -14.47 2.09 -9.69
CA ALA A 120 -14.54 2.12 -8.22
C ALA A 120 -13.90 3.38 -7.60
N GLY A 121 -13.36 4.31 -8.41
CA GLY A 121 -12.68 5.51 -7.94
C GLY A 121 -11.27 5.27 -7.38
N VAL A 122 -10.65 4.15 -7.74
CA VAL A 122 -9.29 3.74 -7.33
C VAL A 122 -8.36 3.84 -8.54
N LYS A 123 -7.27 4.58 -8.40
CA LYS A 123 -6.23 4.71 -9.42
C LYS A 123 -5.24 3.55 -9.37
N VAL A 124 -4.54 3.29 -10.48
CA VAL A 124 -3.64 2.14 -10.59
C VAL A 124 -2.18 2.59 -10.72
N ILE A 125 -1.34 2.06 -9.83
CA ILE A 125 0.13 2.16 -9.89
C ILE A 125 0.66 0.80 -10.36
N ALA A 126 1.44 0.78 -11.44
CA ALA A 126 2.13 -0.42 -11.89
C ALA A 126 3.56 -0.47 -11.33
N ASP A 127 3.91 -1.58 -10.71
CA ASP A 127 5.31 -1.87 -10.37
C ASP A 127 6.10 -2.10 -11.66
N SER A 128 7.20 -1.37 -11.85
CA SER A 128 7.92 -1.28 -13.12
C SER A 128 9.38 -1.61 -12.94
N VAL A 129 9.75 -2.82 -13.39
CA VAL A 129 11.13 -3.28 -13.38
C VAL A 129 11.81 -2.82 -14.66
N ILE A 130 12.68 -1.83 -14.53
CA ILE A 130 13.37 -1.15 -15.65
C ILE A 130 14.88 -1.01 -15.46
N ASN A 131 15.40 -1.44 -14.31
CA ASN A 131 16.84 -1.44 -14.02
C ASN A 131 17.55 -2.58 -14.75
N HIS A 132 16.91 -3.73 -14.85
CA HIS A 132 17.56 -4.98 -15.28
C HIS A 132 16.61 -5.87 -16.06
N MET A 133 17.19 -6.88 -16.68
CA MET A 133 16.52 -8.03 -17.28
C MET A 133 16.83 -9.30 -16.48
N ALA A 134 16.24 -10.40 -16.87
CA ALA A 134 16.41 -11.70 -16.21
C ALA A 134 17.89 -12.15 -16.15
N GLY A 135 18.25 -12.79 -15.03
CA GLY A 135 19.57 -13.38 -14.83
C GLY A 135 19.47 -14.91 -14.65
N PRO A 136 19.38 -15.73 -15.73
CA PRO A 136 19.38 -17.18 -15.55
C PRO A 136 20.68 -17.66 -14.90
N ALA A 137 20.57 -18.73 -14.11
CA ALA A 137 21.69 -19.32 -13.40
C ALA A 137 22.81 -19.80 -14.33
N ASP A 138 22.46 -20.26 -15.53
CA ASP A 138 23.39 -20.62 -16.60
C ASP A 138 23.31 -19.57 -17.73
N PRO A 139 24.30 -18.70 -17.88
CA PRO A 139 24.31 -17.66 -18.91
C PRO A 139 24.27 -18.18 -20.35
N GLY A 140 24.64 -19.44 -20.59
CA GLY A 140 24.60 -20.09 -21.89
C GLY A 140 23.25 -20.72 -22.24
N ALA A 141 22.35 -20.85 -21.27
CA ALA A 141 21.05 -21.48 -21.47
C ALA A 141 20.10 -20.56 -22.25
N THR A 142 19.40 -21.11 -23.23
CA THR A 142 18.25 -20.46 -23.86
C THR A 142 16.98 -20.93 -23.15
N LEU A 143 16.22 -19.99 -22.61
CA LEU A 143 15.02 -20.23 -21.82
C LEU A 143 13.80 -19.57 -22.48
N THR A 144 12.62 -19.86 -21.95
CA THR A 144 11.36 -19.28 -22.43
C THR A 144 10.66 -18.58 -21.28
N GLY A 145 10.24 -17.33 -21.48
CA GLY A 145 9.46 -16.55 -20.54
C GLY A 145 8.00 -16.97 -20.45
N THR A 146 7.25 -16.35 -19.54
CA THR A 146 5.83 -16.63 -19.31
C THR A 146 4.94 -16.32 -20.53
N GLY A 147 5.32 -15.38 -21.38
CA GLY A 147 4.62 -14.99 -22.61
C GLY A 147 5.16 -15.66 -23.88
N GLY A 148 6.06 -16.64 -23.74
CA GLY A 148 6.60 -17.44 -24.85
C GLY A 148 7.83 -16.83 -25.54
N SER A 149 8.37 -15.69 -25.08
CA SER A 149 9.62 -15.14 -25.62
C SER A 149 10.81 -15.99 -25.20
N THR A 150 11.68 -16.31 -26.14
CA THR A 150 12.96 -16.97 -25.84
C THR A 150 14.00 -15.92 -25.42
N TYR A 151 14.86 -16.27 -24.49
CA TYR A 151 15.92 -15.40 -24.00
C TYR A 151 17.11 -16.19 -23.47
N SER A 152 18.23 -15.55 -23.36
CA SER A 152 19.35 -15.99 -22.52
C SER A 152 19.91 -14.78 -21.79
N LYS A 153 20.71 -14.99 -20.74
CA LYS A 153 21.38 -13.85 -20.08
C LYS A 153 22.15 -13.04 -21.13
N TYR A 154 21.97 -11.74 -21.14
CA TYR A 154 22.52 -10.77 -22.11
C TYR A 154 21.95 -10.84 -23.54
N SER A 155 20.86 -11.58 -23.78
CA SER A 155 20.21 -11.61 -25.08
C SER A 155 18.69 -11.76 -24.94
N TYR A 156 17.97 -10.72 -25.28
CA TYR A 156 16.50 -10.62 -25.21
C TYR A 156 15.99 -10.26 -26.62
N PRO A 157 15.77 -11.23 -27.50
CA PRO A 157 15.53 -11.01 -28.92
C PRO A 157 14.40 -10.02 -29.21
N GLY A 158 14.69 -9.01 -30.04
CA GLY A 158 13.75 -7.93 -30.38
C GLY A 158 13.62 -6.84 -29.34
N LEU A 159 14.33 -6.94 -28.21
CA LEU A 159 14.34 -5.94 -27.15
C LEU A 159 15.77 -5.46 -26.85
N TYR A 160 16.63 -6.30 -26.27
CA TYR A 160 17.99 -5.96 -25.87
C TYR A 160 19.00 -7.04 -26.25
N SER A 161 20.22 -6.59 -26.48
CA SER A 161 21.41 -7.41 -26.72
C SER A 161 22.48 -7.09 -25.68
N GLY A 162 23.61 -7.79 -25.74
CA GLY A 162 24.72 -7.51 -24.84
C GLY A 162 25.29 -6.08 -24.95
N ALA A 163 25.06 -5.36 -26.05
CA ALA A 163 25.49 -3.97 -26.21
C ALA A 163 24.60 -2.95 -25.48
N ASP A 164 23.42 -3.37 -25.05
CA ASP A 164 22.45 -2.52 -24.36
C ASP A 164 22.51 -2.67 -22.83
N LEU A 165 23.52 -3.39 -22.34
CA LEU A 165 23.70 -3.75 -20.94
C LEU A 165 25.06 -3.24 -20.45
N ASP A 166 25.13 -2.86 -19.17
CA ASP A 166 26.35 -2.37 -18.56
C ASP A 166 27.54 -3.34 -18.71
N ASP A 167 28.75 -2.79 -18.82
CA ASP A 167 29.98 -3.57 -19.01
C ASP A 167 30.40 -4.34 -17.73
N CYS A 168 29.93 -3.92 -16.55
CA CYS A 168 30.20 -4.63 -15.31
C CYS A 168 29.30 -5.88 -15.21
N ARG A 169 29.84 -7.01 -15.69
CA ARG A 169 29.16 -8.33 -15.67
C ARG A 169 29.37 -9.07 -14.35
N ALA A 170 29.56 -8.33 -13.25
CA ALA A 170 29.77 -8.85 -11.92
C ALA A 170 28.72 -8.32 -10.95
N GLU A 171 28.44 -9.09 -9.93
CA GLU A 171 27.52 -8.68 -8.87
C GLU A 171 28.04 -7.45 -8.11
N ILE A 172 27.13 -6.55 -7.68
CA ILE A 172 27.47 -5.40 -6.82
C ILE A 172 28.20 -5.92 -5.58
N SER A 173 29.37 -5.38 -5.31
CA SER A 173 30.22 -5.81 -4.21
C SER A 173 30.57 -4.68 -3.22
N ASN A 174 30.30 -3.42 -3.57
CA ASN A 174 30.65 -2.27 -2.76
C ASN A 174 29.61 -1.14 -2.85
N TYR A 175 28.70 -1.08 -1.90
CA TYR A 175 27.68 -0.03 -1.82
C TYR A 175 28.21 1.36 -1.47
N ARG A 176 29.51 1.48 -1.14
CA ARG A 176 30.20 2.78 -0.94
C ARG A 176 30.81 3.35 -2.23
N ASP A 177 30.69 2.62 -3.31
CA ASP A 177 31.13 3.03 -4.65
C ASP A 177 29.89 3.18 -5.54
N LYS A 178 29.57 4.42 -5.89
CA LYS A 178 28.38 4.76 -6.69
C LYS A 178 28.40 4.07 -8.07
N GLY A 179 29.58 4.04 -8.70
CA GLY A 179 29.74 3.36 -10.00
C GLY A 179 29.48 1.86 -9.89
N ASN A 180 29.94 1.21 -8.79
CA ASN A 180 29.68 -0.19 -8.57
C ASN A 180 28.19 -0.47 -8.32
N VAL A 181 27.48 0.43 -7.61
CA VAL A 181 26.04 0.29 -7.32
C VAL A 181 25.16 0.48 -8.56
N GLN A 182 25.57 1.36 -9.49
CA GLN A 182 24.75 1.80 -10.61
C GLN A 182 25.14 1.23 -11.97
N ASN A 183 26.21 0.42 -12.05
CA ASN A 183 26.67 -0.17 -13.31
C ASN A 183 27.04 -1.66 -13.16
N CYS A 184 26.82 -2.27 -11.99
CA CYS A 184 27.05 -3.71 -11.80
C CYS A 184 25.76 -4.44 -11.45
N GLU A 185 25.76 -5.75 -11.65
CA GLU A 185 24.57 -6.58 -11.57
C GLU A 185 24.00 -6.66 -10.15
N LEU A 186 22.76 -6.24 -9.96
CA LEU A 186 22.00 -6.50 -8.75
C LEU A 186 21.64 -7.99 -8.71
N VAL A 187 22.12 -8.72 -7.70
CA VAL A 187 21.89 -10.17 -7.51
C VAL A 187 22.03 -11.00 -8.81
N LYS A 188 23.02 -10.65 -9.62
CA LYS A 188 23.35 -11.32 -10.90
C LYS A 188 22.31 -11.14 -12.01
N LEU A 189 21.39 -10.19 -11.90
CA LEU A 189 20.46 -9.81 -12.95
C LEU A 189 21.19 -9.00 -14.03
N ALA A 190 20.80 -9.17 -15.30
CA ALA A 190 21.45 -8.48 -16.42
C ALA A 190 21.12 -6.99 -16.39
N ASP A 191 22.08 -6.17 -15.97
CA ASP A 191 21.93 -4.74 -15.75
C ASP A 191 21.80 -3.97 -17.07
N LEU A 192 20.83 -3.06 -17.15
CA LEU A 192 20.58 -2.27 -18.37
C LEU A 192 21.40 -0.98 -18.33
N ASP A 193 22.18 -0.72 -19.41
CA ASP A 193 22.85 0.57 -19.56
C ASP A 193 21.81 1.68 -19.82
N THR A 194 21.25 2.22 -18.73
CA THR A 194 20.27 3.30 -18.79
C THR A 194 20.87 4.63 -19.26
N GLY A 195 22.20 4.71 -19.41
CA GLY A 195 22.92 5.79 -20.08
C GLY A 195 22.71 5.80 -21.59
N GLU A 196 22.39 4.67 -22.20
CA GLU A 196 22.21 4.53 -23.63
C GLU A 196 20.86 5.06 -24.13
N GLU A 197 20.92 5.75 -25.27
CA GLU A 197 19.73 6.37 -25.90
C GLU A 197 18.68 5.36 -26.28
N TYR A 198 19.11 4.20 -26.82
CA TYR A 198 18.22 3.12 -27.20
C TYR A 198 17.50 2.53 -25.99
N VAL A 199 18.20 2.24 -24.90
CA VAL A 199 17.67 1.68 -23.68
C VAL A 199 16.61 2.61 -23.07
N ARG A 200 16.94 3.90 -22.90
CA ARG A 200 15.99 4.92 -22.43
C ARG A 200 14.74 5.02 -23.30
N GLY A 201 14.93 4.94 -24.62
CA GLY A 201 13.82 4.94 -25.58
C GLY A 201 12.90 3.72 -25.44
N ARG A 202 13.46 2.53 -25.22
CA ARG A 202 12.70 1.28 -25.03
C ARG A 202 11.93 1.27 -23.71
N ILE A 203 12.57 1.73 -22.62
CA ILE A 203 11.92 1.88 -21.31
C ILE A 203 10.76 2.88 -21.38
N ALA A 204 11.00 4.06 -21.98
CA ALA A 204 9.96 5.07 -22.13
C ALA A 204 8.78 4.56 -23.00
N ALA A 205 9.04 3.78 -24.03
CA ALA A 205 8.01 3.16 -24.86
C ALA A 205 7.16 2.17 -24.04
N TYR A 206 7.77 1.35 -23.18
CA TYR A 206 7.06 0.44 -22.28
C TYR A 206 6.17 1.20 -21.29
N LEU A 207 6.70 2.21 -20.61
CA LEU A 207 5.92 3.00 -19.65
C LEU A 207 4.78 3.77 -20.35
N ASN A 208 5.01 4.30 -21.55
CA ASN A 208 3.95 4.91 -22.37
C ASN A 208 2.88 3.91 -22.81
N ASP A 209 3.26 2.65 -23.09
CA ASP A 209 2.30 1.59 -23.40
C ASP A 209 1.40 1.31 -22.18
N LEU A 210 1.96 1.19 -20.97
CA LEU A 210 1.18 1.04 -19.73
C LEU A 210 0.26 2.26 -19.50
N ARG A 211 0.75 3.48 -19.74
CA ARG A 211 -0.07 4.70 -19.68
C ARG A 211 -1.25 4.67 -20.66
N SER A 212 -1.02 4.15 -21.87
CA SER A 212 -2.08 4.03 -22.88
C SER A 212 -3.23 3.11 -22.46
N LEU A 213 -2.97 2.19 -21.53
CA LEU A 213 -3.97 1.31 -20.93
C LEU A 213 -4.69 1.95 -19.74
N GLY A 214 -4.21 3.10 -19.25
CA GLY A 214 -4.83 3.84 -18.16
C GLY A 214 -4.08 3.76 -16.82
N VAL A 215 -2.84 3.25 -16.76
CA VAL A 215 -2.03 3.29 -15.54
C VAL A 215 -1.82 4.74 -15.09
N ASP A 216 -2.07 5.06 -13.82
CA ASP A 216 -2.02 6.41 -13.27
C ASP A 216 -0.66 6.79 -12.70
N GLY A 217 0.15 5.82 -12.36
CA GLY A 217 1.48 6.02 -11.79
C GLY A 217 2.35 4.77 -11.84
N PHE A 218 3.61 4.94 -11.47
CA PHE A 218 4.58 3.86 -11.45
C PHE A 218 5.30 3.79 -10.10
N ARG A 219 5.50 2.59 -9.60
CA ARG A 219 6.56 2.31 -8.63
C ARG A 219 7.76 1.87 -9.45
N ILE A 220 8.88 2.56 -9.33
CA ILE A 220 10.12 2.22 -10.05
C ILE A 220 10.94 1.30 -9.18
N ASP A 221 11.00 0.05 -9.59
CA ASP A 221 11.79 -1.00 -8.95
C ASP A 221 13.27 -0.70 -9.03
N ALA A 222 14.03 -1.04 -7.98
CA ALA A 222 15.49 -0.93 -7.94
C ALA A 222 16.04 0.44 -8.41
N ALA A 223 15.30 1.53 -8.22
CA ALA A 223 15.67 2.86 -8.69
C ALA A 223 17.07 3.30 -8.23
N LYS A 224 17.49 2.87 -7.04
CA LYS A 224 18.83 3.12 -6.48
C LYS A 224 19.97 2.69 -7.42
N HIS A 225 19.73 1.68 -8.24
CA HIS A 225 20.71 1.05 -9.11
C HIS A 225 20.78 1.69 -10.51
N MET A 226 19.99 2.74 -10.74
CA MET A 226 20.05 3.58 -11.95
C MET A 226 20.50 5.00 -11.59
N PRO A 227 21.32 5.67 -12.40
CA PRO A 227 21.59 7.10 -12.21
C PRO A 227 20.28 7.91 -12.19
N ALA A 228 20.13 8.79 -11.19
CA ALA A 228 18.93 9.64 -11.07
C ALA A 228 18.71 10.53 -12.32
N THR A 229 19.79 10.92 -13.01
CA THR A 229 19.74 11.65 -14.28
C THR A 229 19.13 10.85 -15.41
N ASP A 230 19.36 9.54 -15.44
CA ASP A 230 18.80 8.66 -16.48
C ASP A 230 17.31 8.43 -16.23
N LEU A 231 16.89 8.23 -14.99
CA LEU A 231 15.48 8.19 -14.62
C LEU A 231 14.76 9.50 -14.98
N ALA A 232 15.36 10.66 -14.71
CA ALA A 232 14.82 11.96 -15.11
C ALA A 232 14.68 12.06 -16.65
N ASN A 233 15.67 11.57 -17.39
CA ASN A 233 15.64 11.54 -18.85
C ASN A 233 14.54 10.60 -19.37
N ILE A 234 14.41 9.38 -18.84
CA ILE A 234 13.35 8.44 -19.19
C ILE A 234 11.98 9.07 -18.92
N LYS A 235 11.79 9.69 -17.75
CA LYS A 235 10.53 10.35 -17.38
C LYS A 235 10.17 11.49 -18.34
N SER A 236 11.15 12.27 -18.78
CA SER A 236 10.93 13.37 -19.73
C SER A 236 10.43 12.92 -21.12
N ARG A 237 10.61 11.63 -21.46
CA ARG A 237 10.14 11.02 -22.73
C ARG A 237 8.73 10.47 -22.64
N LEU A 238 8.10 10.51 -21.47
CA LEU A 238 6.75 10.03 -21.32
C LEU A 238 5.77 11.02 -21.94
N THR A 239 4.66 10.49 -22.48
CA THR A 239 3.54 11.31 -23.03
C THR A 239 2.97 12.26 -22.00
N ASP A 240 3.06 11.88 -20.70
CA ASP A 240 2.78 12.76 -19.58
C ASP A 240 3.97 12.69 -18.60
N PRO A 241 4.91 13.63 -18.69
CA PRO A 241 6.07 13.66 -17.79
C PRO A 241 5.71 14.01 -16.32
N ASN A 242 4.48 14.45 -16.07
CA ASN A 242 3.98 14.68 -14.70
C ASN A 242 3.31 13.46 -14.07
N VAL A 243 3.30 12.31 -14.76
CA VAL A 243 2.79 11.06 -14.19
C VAL A 243 3.44 10.77 -12.85
N TYR A 244 2.63 10.30 -11.91
CA TYR A 244 3.11 9.97 -10.56
C TYR A 244 4.17 8.87 -10.60
N TRP A 245 5.32 9.14 -9.96
CA TRP A 245 6.39 8.16 -9.74
C TRP A 245 6.67 8.01 -8.26
N LYS A 246 6.81 6.77 -7.81
CA LYS A 246 7.29 6.37 -6.50
C LYS A 246 8.49 5.46 -6.70
N GLN A 247 9.66 5.85 -6.20
CA GLN A 247 10.93 5.24 -6.53
C GLN A 247 11.48 4.43 -5.34
N GLU A 248 11.87 3.19 -5.60
CA GLU A 248 12.55 2.38 -4.61
C GLU A 248 14.05 2.71 -4.60
N ALA A 249 14.43 3.66 -3.77
CA ALA A 249 15.82 3.97 -3.48
C ALA A 249 16.10 3.71 -2.00
N ILE A 250 16.60 2.51 -1.68
CA ILE A 250 16.76 2.05 -0.30
C ILE A 250 17.89 2.82 0.38
N PHE A 251 17.58 3.48 1.52
CA PHE A 251 18.59 4.13 2.34
C PHE A 251 19.49 3.09 3.03
N GLY A 252 20.80 3.26 2.88
CA GLY A 252 21.84 2.57 3.65
C GLY A 252 22.82 3.57 4.23
N ALA A 253 23.10 3.46 5.54
CA ALA A 253 24.00 4.39 6.23
C ALA A 253 25.44 4.28 5.70
N GLY A 254 25.98 5.38 5.20
CA GLY A 254 27.34 5.46 4.64
C GLY A 254 27.50 4.88 3.23
N GLU A 255 26.41 4.58 2.55
CA GLU A 255 26.41 4.20 1.14
C GLU A 255 26.56 5.40 0.22
N ALA A 256 27.04 5.17 -1.00
CA ALA A 256 27.40 6.25 -1.93
C ALA A 256 26.20 6.85 -2.69
N VAL A 257 25.08 6.13 -2.76
CA VAL A 257 23.84 6.58 -3.41
C VAL A 257 22.86 7.05 -2.35
N ASP A 258 22.55 8.35 -2.37
CA ASP A 258 21.57 8.95 -1.44
C ASP A 258 20.17 8.92 -2.09
N PRO A 259 19.15 8.36 -1.44
CA PRO A 259 17.78 8.40 -1.92
C PRO A 259 17.26 9.79 -2.27
N ALA A 260 17.74 10.84 -1.63
CA ALA A 260 17.37 12.22 -1.94
C ALA A 260 17.72 12.66 -3.36
N GLU A 261 18.66 11.99 -4.04
CA GLU A 261 19.02 12.28 -5.43
C GLU A 261 17.84 12.04 -6.41
N TYR A 262 16.89 11.19 -6.02
CA TYR A 262 15.75 10.78 -6.85
C TYR A 262 14.52 11.68 -6.69
N LEU A 263 14.48 12.55 -5.67
CA LEU A 263 13.36 13.46 -5.40
C LEU A 263 12.97 14.35 -6.59
N PRO A 264 13.88 14.83 -7.46
CA PRO A 264 13.49 15.60 -8.63
C PRO A 264 12.60 14.84 -9.63
N SER A 265 12.66 13.51 -9.63
CA SER A 265 11.88 12.66 -10.54
C SER A 265 10.55 12.16 -9.95
N GLY A 266 10.35 12.27 -8.64
CA GLY A 266 9.11 11.82 -7.98
C GLY A 266 9.30 11.53 -6.51
N ASP A 267 8.30 10.89 -5.91
CA ASP A 267 8.38 10.42 -4.53
C ASP A 267 9.42 9.31 -4.41
N VAL A 268 9.97 9.18 -3.21
CA VAL A 268 10.90 8.11 -2.84
C VAL A 268 10.36 7.36 -1.64
N GLN A 269 10.50 6.04 -1.63
CA GLN A 269 10.11 5.21 -0.50
C GLN A 269 11.08 5.41 0.67
N GLU A 270 10.57 5.91 1.80
CA GLU A 270 11.36 6.22 3.00
C GLU A 270 11.50 4.97 3.89
N PHE A 271 12.46 4.15 3.61
CA PHE A 271 12.71 2.87 4.32
C PHE A 271 13.03 3.05 5.81
N ARG A 272 13.63 4.18 6.20
CA ARG A 272 13.93 4.48 7.62
C ARG A 272 12.66 4.56 8.45
N TYR A 273 11.57 5.07 7.87
CA TYR A 273 10.27 5.14 8.53
C TYR A 273 9.80 3.77 9.03
N ALA A 274 9.82 2.76 8.18
CA ALA A 274 9.38 1.41 8.51
C ALA A 274 10.31 0.72 9.53
N ARG A 275 11.64 0.90 9.37
CA ARG A 275 12.65 0.35 10.29
C ARG A 275 12.55 0.97 11.67
N ASP A 276 12.36 2.27 11.75
CA ASP A 276 12.21 2.97 13.01
C ASP A 276 10.86 2.69 13.68
N LEU A 277 9.77 2.52 12.92
CA LEU A 277 8.51 2.02 13.49
C LEU A 277 8.71 0.66 14.15
N LYS A 278 9.38 -0.28 13.48
CA LYS A 278 9.68 -1.57 14.10
C LYS A 278 10.43 -1.40 15.40
N ARG A 279 11.51 -0.61 15.40
CA ARG A 279 12.35 -0.37 16.60
C ARG A 279 11.52 0.22 17.73
N VAL A 280 10.65 1.19 17.44
CA VAL A 280 9.81 1.83 18.45
C VAL A 280 8.75 0.86 19.00
N PHE A 281 8.06 0.10 18.14
CA PHE A 281 7.01 -0.83 18.58
C PHE A 281 7.53 -2.10 19.25
N GLU A 282 8.80 -2.49 19.03
CA GLU A 282 9.36 -3.72 19.62
C GLU A 282 10.27 -3.48 20.83
N SER A 283 10.91 -2.31 20.93
CA SER A 283 12.00 -2.13 21.90
C SER A 283 12.16 -0.75 22.50
N GLU A 284 11.39 0.24 22.06
CA GLU A 284 11.40 1.60 22.57
C GLU A 284 9.97 2.05 22.98
N ASN A 285 9.77 3.33 23.24
CA ASN A 285 8.50 3.86 23.69
C ASN A 285 7.75 4.59 22.56
N LEU A 286 6.45 4.33 22.39
CA LEU A 286 5.59 5.05 21.44
C LEU A 286 5.58 6.57 21.68
N ALA A 287 5.85 7.01 22.91
CA ALA A 287 5.99 8.44 23.25
C ALA A 287 7.02 9.18 22.39
N TYR A 288 8.03 8.47 21.84
CA TYR A 288 9.05 9.07 20.95
C TYR A 288 8.48 9.48 19.58
N LEU A 289 7.36 8.91 19.16
CA LEU A 289 6.74 9.20 17.87
C LEU A 289 6.14 10.63 17.76
N LYS A 290 6.19 11.43 18.81
CA LYS A 290 5.59 12.78 18.87
C LYS A 290 5.96 13.70 17.71
N ASN A 291 7.15 13.54 17.15
CA ASN A 291 7.66 14.35 16.03
C ASN A 291 8.20 13.47 14.89
N PHE A 292 7.64 12.29 14.73
CA PHE A 292 8.09 11.30 13.75
C PHE A 292 7.95 11.81 12.32
N GLY A 293 9.03 11.71 11.53
CA GLY A 293 9.08 12.21 10.17
C GLY A 293 10.31 13.09 9.90
N GLU A 294 10.16 14.27 9.33
CA GLU A 294 11.28 15.16 8.95
C GLU A 294 12.19 15.51 10.14
N ALA A 295 11.63 15.63 11.35
CA ALA A 295 12.42 15.87 12.56
C ALA A 295 13.36 14.70 12.94
N TRP A 296 13.16 13.53 12.37
CA TRP A 296 14.03 12.36 12.50
C TRP A 296 15.09 12.28 11.38
N GLY A 297 15.15 13.29 10.51
CA GLY A 297 16.09 13.36 9.38
C GLY A 297 15.61 12.62 8.14
N TYR A 298 14.30 12.33 8.04
CA TYR A 298 13.72 11.73 6.84
C TYR A 298 13.55 12.76 5.72
N MET A 299 13.27 12.27 4.52
CA MET A 299 12.99 13.10 3.35
C MET A 299 11.75 13.98 3.57
N PRO A 300 11.53 15.04 2.75
CA PRO A 300 10.35 15.88 2.85
C PRO A 300 9.06 15.05 2.78
N SER A 301 8.13 15.31 3.69
CA SER A 301 6.85 14.59 3.80
C SER A 301 6.07 14.54 2.48
N ALA A 302 6.10 15.65 1.72
CA ALA A 302 5.41 15.75 0.44
C ALA A 302 6.01 14.88 -0.68
N GLN A 303 7.15 14.24 -0.45
CA GLN A 303 7.86 13.43 -1.44
C GLN A 303 8.27 12.05 -0.88
N SER A 304 7.64 11.63 0.21
CA SER A 304 7.95 10.37 0.89
C SER A 304 6.81 9.37 0.75
N GLY A 305 7.05 8.22 0.14
CA GLY A 305 6.21 7.03 0.29
C GLY A 305 6.57 6.33 1.59
N VAL A 306 5.59 6.02 2.45
CA VAL A 306 5.84 5.36 3.73
C VAL A 306 5.07 4.06 3.85
N PHE A 307 5.60 3.12 4.60
CA PHE A 307 5.01 1.80 4.80
C PHE A 307 5.41 1.24 6.17
N VAL A 308 4.69 0.24 6.64
CA VAL A 308 5.07 -0.56 7.81
C VAL A 308 5.93 -1.74 7.35
N ASP A 309 5.56 -2.35 6.25
CA ASP A 309 6.27 -3.41 5.54
C ASP A 309 6.06 -3.31 4.03
N ASN A 310 6.92 -3.96 3.28
CA ASN A 310 6.75 -4.28 1.87
C ASN A 310 7.13 -5.75 1.62
N HIS A 311 7.02 -6.21 0.38
CA HIS A 311 7.24 -7.60 0.01
C HIS A 311 8.67 -8.12 0.27
N ASP A 312 9.69 -7.23 0.28
CA ASP A 312 11.08 -7.57 0.61
C ASP A 312 11.32 -7.53 2.10
N THR A 313 10.97 -6.42 2.74
CA THR A 313 11.30 -6.16 4.14
C THR A 313 10.53 -7.05 5.10
N GLU A 314 9.29 -7.47 4.76
CA GLU A 314 8.54 -8.44 5.56
C GLU A 314 9.27 -9.80 5.66
N ARG A 315 10.04 -10.15 4.62
CA ARG A 315 10.80 -11.39 4.51
C ARG A 315 12.25 -11.24 5.00
N GLY A 316 12.81 -10.05 4.88
CA GLY A 316 14.17 -9.71 5.34
C GLY A 316 14.28 -9.55 6.85
N GLY A 317 13.16 -9.28 7.54
CA GLY A 317 13.14 -9.05 8.98
C GLY A 317 13.51 -7.61 9.38
N ASP A 318 13.67 -6.71 8.44
CA ASP A 318 14.04 -5.32 8.66
C ASP A 318 12.90 -4.48 9.24
N THR A 319 11.66 -4.91 9.02
CA THR A 319 10.44 -4.21 9.42
C THR A 319 9.50 -5.12 10.21
N LEU A 320 8.44 -4.54 10.78
CA LEU A 320 7.31 -5.32 11.26
C LEU A 320 6.67 -6.05 10.08
N ASN A 321 5.95 -7.12 10.36
CA ASN A 321 5.06 -7.78 9.42
C ASN A 321 3.85 -8.40 10.15
N TYR A 322 2.93 -9.02 9.42
CA TYR A 322 1.69 -9.58 9.98
C TYR A 322 1.91 -10.57 11.16
N LYS A 323 3.12 -11.17 11.29
CA LYS A 323 3.46 -12.11 12.37
C LYS A 323 3.67 -11.40 13.73
N ALA A 324 3.85 -10.07 13.73
CA ALA A 324 4.00 -9.28 14.96
C ALA A 324 2.66 -8.95 15.66
N GLY A 325 1.53 -9.45 15.14
CA GLY A 325 0.22 -9.32 15.79
C GLY A 325 -0.22 -7.88 16.00
N SER A 326 -0.56 -7.50 17.25
CA SER A 326 -1.06 -6.15 17.55
C SER A 326 -0.03 -5.05 17.27
N ALA A 327 1.27 -5.29 17.43
CA ALA A 327 2.30 -4.32 17.09
C ALA A 327 2.22 -3.90 15.61
N TYR A 328 2.09 -4.87 14.71
CA TYR A 328 1.92 -4.61 13.28
C TYR A 328 0.62 -3.84 12.97
N THR A 329 -0.48 -4.26 13.58
CA THR A 329 -1.79 -3.61 13.37
C THR A 329 -1.76 -2.16 13.86
N LEU A 330 -1.23 -1.92 15.06
CA LEU A 330 -1.15 -0.58 15.66
C LEU A 330 -0.16 0.33 14.93
N ALA A 331 0.95 -0.22 14.39
CA ALA A 331 1.87 0.53 13.54
C ALA A 331 1.19 1.01 12.25
N ASN A 332 0.35 0.17 11.62
CA ASN A 332 -0.47 0.57 10.48
C ASN A 332 -1.50 1.66 10.86
N VAL A 333 -2.17 1.53 11.99
CA VAL A 333 -3.08 2.57 12.52
C VAL A 333 -2.34 3.88 12.74
N PHE A 334 -1.15 3.84 13.34
CA PHE A 334 -0.32 5.03 13.53
C PHE A 334 0.07 5.65 12.19
N MET A 335 0.64 4.87 11.26
CA MET A 335 1.05 5.34 9.92
C MET A 335 -0.09 6.04 9.18
N LEU A 336 -1.26 5.43 9.15
CA LEU A 336 -2.44 5.97 8.47
C LEU A 336 -2.98 7.22 9.16
N ALA A 337 -2.91 7.30 10.49
CA ALA A 337 -3.37 8.46 11.25
C ALA A 337 -2.35 9.61 11.27
N TRP A 338 -1.07 9.34 11.10
CA TRP A 338 0.01 10.33 11.18
C TRP A 338 0.16 11.12 9.86
N PRO A 339 0.45 12.46 9.88
CA PRO A 339 0.44 13.29 8.67
C PRO A 339 1.74 13.27 7.86
N TYR A 340 2.63 12.32 8.05
CA TYR A 340 3.88 12.24 7.31
C TYR A 340 3.75 11.25 6.14
N GLY A 341 4.18 11.66 4.96
CA GLY A 341 4.26 10.85 3.75
C GLY A 341 2.92 10.35 3.20
N SER A 342 3.00 9.58 2.13
CA SER A 342 1.88 8.85 1.49
C SER A 342 1.95 7.38 1.86
N PRO A 343 0.97 6.83 2.60
CA PRO A 343 1.03 5.46 3.07
C PRO A 343 0.79 4.40 2.00
N ASP A 344 1.65 3.38 2.00
CA ASP A 344 1.45 2.10 1.33
C ASP A 344 1.03 1.05 2.36
N VAL A 345 -0.11 0.43 2.15
CA VAL A 345 -0.59 -0.71 2.94
C VAL A 345 -0.27 -1.98 2.18
N HIS A 346 0.72 -2.72 2.66
CA HIS A 346 1.06 -4.03 2.09
C HIS A 346 -0.06 -5.03 2.34
N SER A 347 -0.38 -5.84 1.33
CA SER A 347 -1.39 -6.89 1.41
C SER A 347 -0.90 -8.12 0.67
N GLY A 348 -0.31 -9.03 1.42
CA GLY A 348 0.35 -10.24 0.95
C GLY A 348 -0.32 -11.53 1.46
N TYR A 349 0.48 -12.53 1.65
CA TYR A 349 0.07 -13.88 2.04
C TYR A 349 0.99 -14.50 3.09
N GLU A 350 0.55 -15.60 3.70
CA GLU A 350 1.35 -16.37 4.65
C GLU A 350 2.53 -17.03 3.96
N TRP A 351 3.68 -16.95 4.60
CA TRP A 351 4.90 -17.59 4.15
C TRP A 351 5.69 -18.18 5.33
N SER A 352 6.32 -19.33 5.08
CA SER A 352 7.33 -19.94 5.95
C SER A 352 8.70 -20.01 5.26
N ASP A 353 8.69 -20.15 3.94
CA ASP A 353 9.84 -19.99 3.06
C ASP A 353 9.80 -18.57 2.46
N LYS A 354 10.89 -17.81 2.63
CA LYS A 354 11.01 -16.43 2.13
C LYS A 354 10.86 -16.32 0.61
N ASP A 355 11.15 -17.39 -0.13
CA ASP A 355 11.07 -17.44 -1.60
C ASP A 355 9.71 -17.94 -2.10
N ALA A 356 8.83 -18.39 -1.20
CA ALA A 356 7.52 -18.92 -1.58
C ALA A 356 6.70 -17.92 -2.40
N GLY A 357 6.24 -18.37 -3.55
CA GLY A 357 5.31 -17.60 -4.39
C GLY A 357 3.88 -17.59 -3.84
N PRO A 358 2.98 -16.86 -4.52
CA PRO A 358 1.63 -16.65 -4.04
C PRO A 358 0.81 -17.95 -4.01
N PRO A 359 -0.08 -18.11 -3.03
CA PRO A 359 -1.03 -19.22 -2.99
C PRO A 359 -1.87 -19.28 -4.27
N ASN A 360 -2.19 -20.48 -4.72
CA ASN A 360 -3.03 -20.73 -5.91
C ASN A 360 -2.58 -19.95 -7.17
N GLY A 361 -1.26 -19.71 -7.32
CA GLY A 361 -0.69 -18.96 -8.44
C GLY A 361 -1.20 -17.53 -8.56
N GLY A 362 -1.45 -16.88 -7.42
CA GLY A 362 -1.93 -15.50 -7.33
C GLY A 362 -3.45 -15.34 -7.32
N THR A 363 -4.21 -16.44 -7.41
CA THR A 363 -5.67 -16.40 -7.34
C THR A 363 -6.14 -16.21 -5.89
N VAL A 364 -6.97 -15.20 -5.67
CA VAL A 364 -7.56 -14.87 -4.36
C VAL A 364 -9.05 -15.22 -4.39
N ASN A 365 -9.39 -16.40 -3.91
CA ASN A 365 -10.79 -16.84 -3.83
C ASN A 365 -11.57 -16.00 -2.80
N ALA A 366 -10.98 -15.80 -1.64
CA ALA A 366 -11.49 -14.92 -0.59
C ALA A 366 -10.35 -14.48 0.34
N CYS A 367 -10.51 -13.31 0.95
CA CYS A 367 -9.62 -12.87 2.01
C CYS A 367 -9.67 -13.81 3.22
N TYR A 368 -8.52 -13.97 3.88
CA TYR A 368 -8.32 -14.84 5.05
C TYR A 368 -8.44 -16.35 4.75
N GLN A 369 -8.45 -16.73 3.48
CA GLN A 369 -8.44 -18.12 3.03
C GLN A 369 -7.19 -18.41 2.24
N ASP A 370 -6.83 -19.70 2.14
CA ASP A 370 -5.69 -20.19 1.35
C ASP A 370 -4.35 -19.50 1.65
N GLY A 371 -4.21 -18.88 2.84
CA GLY A 371 -3.02 -18.14 3.22
C GLY A 371 -3.02 -16.64 2.88
N TRP A 372 -4.01 -16.13 2.14
CA TRP A 372 -4.14 -14.69 1.86
C TRP A 372 -4.47 -13.89 3.11
N LYS A 373 -3.67 -12.88 3.43
CA LYS A 373 -3.83 -12.04 4.63
C LYS A 373 -4.80 -10.88 4.44
N CYS A 374 -4.81 -10.27 3.27
CA CYS A 374 -5.68 -9.13 2.95
C CYS A 374 -5.62 -8.01 3.99
N GLN A 375 -4.44 -7.57 4.36
CA GLN A 375 -4.25 -6.56 5.41
C GLN A 375 -5.00 -5.26 5.09
N HIS A 376 -5.13 -4.91 3.79
CA HIS A 376 -5.93 -3.76 3.34
C HIS A 376 -7.40 -3.82 3.79
N ALA A 377 -7.93 -5.01 4.05
CA ALA A 377 -9.33 -5.24 4.46
C ALA A 377 -9.47 -5.44 5.98
N TRP A 378 -8.37 -5.49 6.76
CA TRP A 378 -8.49 -5.55 8.21
C TRP A 378 -9.20 -4.30 8.71
N ARG A 379 -10.16 -4.48 9.64
CA ARG A 379 -10.99 -3.36 10.13
C ARG A 379 -10.13 -2.19 10.62
N GLU A 380 -9.13 -2.48 11.41
CA GLU A 380 -8.24 -1.51 12.03
C GLU A 380 -7.53 -0.66 10.96
N ILE A 381 -7.14 -1.28 9.85
CA ILE A 381 -6.46 -0.63 8.73
C ILE A 381 -7.47 0.10 7.84
N SER A 382 -8.48 -0.61 7.32
CA SER A 382 -9.45 -0.05 6.37
C SER A 382 -10.25 1.13 6.95
N SER A 383 -10.63 1.06 8.23
CA SER A 383 -11.33 2.16 8.89
C SER A 383 -10.46 3.39 9.11
N THR A 384 -9.13 3.19 9.28
CA THR A 384 -8.18 4.29 9.43
C THR A 384 -7.87 4.97 8.09
N VAL A 385 -8.07 4.29 6.95
CA VAL A 385 -8.02 4.94 5.61
C VAL A 385 -9.09 6.03 5.51
N ALA A 386 -10.33 5.74 5.91
CA ALA A 386 -11.41 6.73 5.92
C ALA A 386 -11.13 7.90 6.89
N LEU A 387 -10.51 7.63 8.04
CA LEU A 387 -10.05 8.66 8.97
C LEU A 387 -8.99 9.56 8.31
N ARG A 388 -7.97 8.97 7.66
CA ARG A 388 -6.91 9.73 6.97
C ARG A 388 -7.49 10.66 5.91
N ASN A 389 -8.40 10.17 5.07
CA ASN A 389 -9.06 10.98 4.06
C ASN A 389 -9.84 12.15 4.67
N THR A 390 -10.57 11.90 5.78
CA THR A 390 -11.32 12.94 6.51
C THR A 390 -10.40 13.99 7.11
N ALA A 391 -9.22 13.59 7.56
CA ALA A 391 -8.22 14.43 8.21
C ALA A 391 -7.13 14.94 7.24
N HIS A 392 -7.31 14.77 5.93
CA HIS A 392 -6.33 15.23 4.94
C HIS A 392 -5.99 16.71 5.14
N GLY A 393 -4.71 17.05 5.06
CA GLY A 393 -4.20 18.41 5.26
C GLY A 393 -4.24 18.93 6.70
N GLN A 394 -4.72 18.14 7.68
CA GLN A 394 -4.75 18.57 9.08
C GLN A 394 -3.45 18.22 9.81
N GLY A 395 -2.92 19.17 10.59
CA GLY A 395 -1.77 18.95 11.45
C GLY A 395 -2.11 18.19 12.74
N VAL A 396 -1.08 17.75 13.46
CA VAL A 396 -1.21 17.09 14.77
C VAL A 396 -1.54 18.13 15.84
N VAL A 397 -2.54 17.83 16.66
CA VAL A 397 -2.95 18.64 17.83
C VAL A 397 -3.26 17.73 19.00
N ASN A 398 -3.32 18.30 20.22
CA ASN A 398 -3.73 17.57 21.43
C ASN A 398 -2.91 16.28 21.67
N TRP A 399 -1.61 16.31 21.37
CA TRP A 399 -0.73 15.17 21.68
C TRP A 399 -0.73 14.87 23.17
N TRP A 400 -0.86 13.62 23.51
CA TRP A 400 -0.70 13.07 24.84
C TRP A 400 0.04 11.75 24.79
N ASP A 401 0.89 11.49 25.75
CA ASP A 401 1.51 10.19 26.00
C ASP A 401 1.63 9.96 27.53
N ASN A 402 1.88 8.73 27.93
CA ASN A 402 2.18 8.37 29.32
C ASN A 402 3.70 8.25 29.58
N GLY A 403 4.53 8.66 28.61
CA GLY A 403 5.99 8.50 28.64
C GLY A 403 6.46 7.09 28.24
N ALA A 404 5.54 6.17 27.87
CA ALA A 404 5.80 4.80 27.45
C ALA A 404 5.00 4.47 26.17
N ASP A 405 4.16 3.44 26.18
CA ASP A 405 3.53 2.87 24.99
C ASP A 405 2.04 3.20 24.84
N GLN A 406 1.59 4.25 25.51
CA GLN A 406 0.24 4.81 25.33
C GLN A 406 0.33 6.22 24.79
N ILE A 407 -0.24 6.44 23.60
CA ILE A 407 -0.25 7.75 22.93
C ILE A 407 -1.65 8.12 22.46
N ALA A 408 -1.91 9.41 22.35
CA ALA A 408 -3.13 9.92 21.71
C ALA A 408 -2.86 11.26 21.04
N PHE A 409 -3.54 11.53 19.93
CA PHE A 409 -3.42 12.79 19.21
C PHE A 409 -4.62 13.06 18.32
N GLY A 410 -4.87 14.34 18.06
CA GLY A 410 -5.85 14.80 17.10
C GLY A 410 -5.21 15.18 15.77
N ARG A 411 -6.03 15.22 14.72
CA ARG A 411 -5.73 15.76 13.41
C ARG A 411 -6.63 16.97 13.17
N GLY A 412 -6.15 18.16 13.56
CA GLY A 412 -6.96 19.37 13.62
C GLY A 412 -8.29 19.12 14.33
N SER A 413 -9.38 19.65 13.78
CA SER A 413 -10.75 19.40 14.28
C SER A 413 -11.46 18.24 13.55
N LYS A 414 -10.72 17.39 12.83
CA LYS A 414 -11.31 16.37 11.93
C LYS A 414 -11.25 14.95 12.47
N ALA A 415 -10.19 14.60 13.21
CA ALA A 415 -10.02 13.25 13.74
C ALA A 415 -9.26 13.24 15.07
N TYR A 416 -9.36 12.12 15.78
CA TYR A 416 -8.63 11.82 17.00
C TYR A 416 -8.34 10.33 17.10
N VAL A 417 -7.13 9.97 17.52
CA VAL A 417 -6.68 8.58 17.68
C VAL A 417 -6.05 8.40 19.04
N ALA A 418 -6.32 7.30 19.72
CA ALA A 418 -5.60 6.84 20.90
C ALA A 418 -5.12 5.41 20.67
N ILE A 419 -3.85 5.17 20.95
CA ILE A 419 -3.19 3.87 20.76
C ILE A 419 -2.70 3.39 22.11
N ASN A 420 -3.03 2.16 22.47
CA ASN A 420 -2.57 1.49 23.67
C ASN A 420 -1.80 0.22 23.30
N HIS A 421 -0.49 0.29 23.33
CA HIS A 421 0.40 -0.85 23.06
C HIS A 421 0.91 -1.53 24.35
N GLU A 422 0.27 -1.23 25.49
CA GLU A 422 0.58 -1.87 26.77
C GLU A 422 -0.33 -3.06 27.07
N GLY A 423 0.06 -3.88 28.05
CA GLY A 423 -0.67 -5.07 28.49
C GLY A 423 -1.90 -4.80 29.37
N ALA A 424 -2.14 -3.54 29.78
CA ALA A 424 -3.27 -3.12 30.59
C ALA A 424 -4.19 -2.13 29.85
N PRO A 425 -5.50 -2.10 30.13
CA PRO A 425 -6.40 -1.12 29.54
C PRO A 425 -6.05 0.32 29.96
N LEU A 426 -6.14 1.27 29.03
CA LEU A 426 -6.03 2.70 29.28
C LEU A 426 -7.42 3.31 29.46
N THR A 427 -7.75 3.76 30.68
CA THR A 427 -8.98 4.53 30.93
C THR A 427 -8.63 5.97 31.32
N ARG A 428 -9.09 6.94 30.50
CA ARG A 428 -8.88 8.37 30.83
C ARG A 428 -9.87 9.29 30.12
N THR A 429 -9.89 10.54 30.57
CA THR A 429 -10.52 11.66 29.85
C THR A 429 -9.51 12.26 28.89
N PHE A 430 -9.82 12.21 27.59
CA PHE A 430 -9.01 12.76 26.51
C PHE A 430 -9.48 14.18 26.17
N GLN A 431 -8.53 15.07 25.89
CA GLN A 431 -8.80 16.39 25.31
C GLN A 431 -8.68 16.28 23.79
N THR A 432 -9.66 16.80 23.06
CA THR A 432 -9.68 16.79 21.59
C THR A 432 -10.13 18.15 21.05
N SER A 433 -9.83 18.42 19.78
CA SER A 433 -10.36 19.55 19.01
C SER A 433 -11.56 19.17 18.14
N LEU A 434 -12.06 17.94 18.25
CA LEU A 434 -13.30 17.53 17.58
C LEU A 434 -14.49 18.37 18.10
N PRO A 435 -15.42 18.79 17.24
CA PRO A 435 -16.67 19.41 17.65
C PRO A 435 -17.46 18.52 18.62
N ALA A 436 -18.19 19.12 19.56
CA ALA A 436 -19.07 18.39 20.46
C ALA A 436 -20.11 17.55 19.70
N GLY A 437 -20.48 16.40 20.25
CA GLY A 437 -21.43 15.46 19.69
C GLY A 437 -20.94 14.03 19.68
N ASP A 438 -21.72 13.15 19.10
CA ASP A 438 -21.43 11.72 19.03
C ASP A 438 -20.54 11.37 17.84
N TYR A 439 -19.69 10.37 18.05
CA TYR A 439 -18.77 9.79 17.09
C TYR A 439 -18.75 8.27 17.20
N CYS A 440 -18.68 7.59 16.09
CA CYS A 440 -18.35 6.18 16.11
C CYS A 440 -16.84 6.01 16.33
N ASP A 441 -16.46 5.16 17.26
CA ASP A 441 -15.14 4.59 17.29
C ASP A 441 -15.00 3.58 16.15
N VAL A 442 -14.34 3.99 15.06
CA VAL A 442 -14.25 3.18 13.84
C VAL A 442 -13.38 1.94 14.01
N GLN A 443 -12.51 1.91 15.01
CA GLN A 443 -11.72 0.72 15.34
C GLN A 443 -12.62 -0.40 15.88
N SER A 444 -13.55 -0.08 16.75
CA SER A 444 -14.55 -1.04 17.25
C SER A 444 -15.72 -1.24 16.27
N GLY A 445 -16.06 -0.21 15.50
CA GLY A 445 -17.20 -0.17 14.57
C GLY A 445 -18.60 -0.18 15.27
N SER A 446 -18.64 -0.23 16.59
CA SER A 446 -19.90 -0.37 17.34
C SER A 446 -20.02 0.58 18.55
N ARG A 447 -18.89 1.11 19.04
CA ARG A 447 -18.86 1.98 20.22
C ARG A 447 -19.11 3.44 19.83
N THR A 448 -20.13 4.06 20.39
CA THR A 448 -20.34 5.49 20.33
C THR A 448 -19.55 6.21 21.45
N VAL A 449 -18.86 7.27 21.08
CA VAL A 449 -18.12 8.15 22.00
C VAL A 449 -18.68 9.56 21.89
N THR A 450 -19.13 10.14 23.02
CA THR A 450 -19.66 11.50 23.06
C THR A 450 -18.58 12.49 23.48
N VAL A 451 -18.27 13.43 22.61
CA VAL A 451 -17.41 14.58 22.90
C VAL A 451 -18.29 15.69 23.48
N ASN A 452 -17.96 16.18 24.69
CA ASN A 452 -18.71 17.24 25.38
C ASN A 452 -18.38 18.63 24.81
N ALA A 453 -19.08 19.66 25.33
CA ALA A 453 -18.89 21.04 24.87
C ALA A 453 -17.49 21.62 25.19
N SER A 454 -16.74 21.01 26.11
CA SER A 454 -15.36 21.39 26.44
C SER A 454 -14.33 20.65 25.55
N GLY A 455 -14.77 19.92 24.56
CA GLY A 455 -13.90 19.12 23.67
C GLY A 455 -13.28 17.90 24.39
N GLN A 456 -13.98 17.31 25.36
CA GLN A 456 -13.47 16.18 26.11
C GLN A 456 -14.37 14.95 25.97
N PHE A 457 -13.78 13.77 26.06
CA PHE A 457 -14.48 12.51 26.19
C PHE A 457 -13.71 11.54 27.08
N THR A 458 -14.43 10.67 27.79
CA THR A 458 -13.82 9.59 28.57
C THR A 458 -14.01 8.27 27.85
N ALA A 459 -12.93 7.53 27.70
CA ALA A 459 -12.96 6.21 27.06
C ALA A 459 -11.94 5.26 27.68
N THR A 460 -12.22 3.96 27.53
CA THR A 460 -11.27 2.88 27.80
C THR A 460 -10.78 2.32 26.47
N VAL A 461 -9.47 2.29 26.26
CA VAL A 461 -8.78 1.64 25.14
C VAL A 461 -8.17 0.35 25.68
N ALA A 462 -8.61 -0.78 25.18
CA ALA A 462 -8.14 -2.09 25.65
C ALA A 462 -6.63 -2.28 25.35
N ALA A 463 -6.01 -3.23 26.04
CA ALA A 463 -4.62 -3.62 25.81
C ALA A 463 -4.41 -4.05 24.35
N GLY A 464 -3.34 -3.57 23.72
CA GLY A 464 -2.98 -3.91 22.33
C GLY A 464 -3.98 -3.43 21.28
N THR A 465 -4.79 -2.36 21.57
CA THR A 465 -5.79 -1.84 20.63
C THR A 465 -5.69 -0.32 20.46
N ALA A 466 -6.51 0.20 19.52
CA ALA A 466 -6.67 1.63 19.32
C ALA A 466 -8.14 2.05 19.41
N LEU A 467 -8.36 3.37 19.59
CA LEU A 467 -9.61 4.07 19.42
C LEU A 467 -9.42 5.12 18.35
N ALA A 468 -10.36 5.25 17.41
CA ALA A 468 -10.27 6.24 16.36
C ALA A 468 -11.63 6.89 16.06
N LEU A 469 -11.66 8.23 16.11
CA LEU A 469 -12.84 9.06 15.89
C LEU A 469 -12.57 10.02 14.73
N HIS A 470 -13.55 10.25 13.86
CA HIS A 470 -13.45 11.29 12.83
C HIS A 470 -14.82 11.87 12.46
N THR A 471 -14.81 13.09 11.93
CA THR A 471 -16.05 13.82 11.62
C THR A 471 -16.90 13.17 10.51
N GLY A 472 -16.34 12.27 9.71
CA GLY A 472 -17.04 11.47 8.72
C GLY A 472 -17.81 10.27 9.29
N ALA A 473 -17.63 9.94 10.58
CA ALA A 473 -18.29 8.82 11.24
C ALA A 473 -18.98 9.28 12.54
N ARG A 474 -20.09 10.01 12.40
CA ARG A 474 -20.86 10.58 13.52
C ARG A 474 -21.77 9.55 14.21
N THR A 475 -22.20 8.58 13.48
CA THR A 475 -22.95 7.43 14.01
C THR A 475 -22.11 6.20 13.71
N CYS A 476 -21.97 5.30 14.69
CA CYS A 476 -21.65 3.96 14.31
C CYS A 476 -22.75 3.58 13.33
N ALA A 477 -22.42 3.25 12.08
CA ALA A 477 -23.34 2.47 11.31
C ALA A 477 -23.81 1.44 12.31
N VAL A 478 -25.13 1.49 12.68
CA VAL A 478 -25.77 0.47 13.54
C VAL A 478 -25.35 -0.80 12.87
N GLY A 479 -24.38 -1.54 13.42
CA GLY A 479 -23.47 -2.38 12.69
C GLY A 479 -23.98 -2.63 11.28
N SER A 480 -23.17 -2.44 10.27
CA SER A 480 -23.15 -3.50 9.27
C SER A 480 -22.82 -4.73 10.11
N VAL A 481 -23.82 -5.22 10.80
CA VAL A 481 -23.86 -6.59 11.27
C VAL A 481 -23.73 -7.26 9.93
N THR A 482 -22.54 -7.80 9.62
CA THR A 482 -22.43 -8.64 8.45
C THR A 482 -23.57 -9.59 8.62
N SER A 483 -24.70 -9.25 7.95
CA SER A 483 -25.86 -10.10 7.97
C SER A 483 -25.39 -11.42 7.40
N GLY A 484 -25.76 -12.52 8.00
CA GLY A 484 -25.21 -13.79 7.59
C GLY A 484 -25.67 -14.95 8.45
N ALA A 485 -24.91 -16.01 8.42
CA ALA A 485 -25.12 -17.19 9.23
C ALA A 485 -23.84 -17.56 9.99
N SER A 486 -23.98 -17.79 11.30
CA SER A 486 -22.96 -18.42 12.13
C SER A 486 -23.31 -19.91 12.26
N PHE A 487 -22.59 -20.72 11.51
CA PHE A 487 -22.76 -22.18 11.56
C PHE A 487 -21.97 -22.75 12.74
N GLY A 488 -22.62 -23.63 13.50
CA GLY A 488 -22.02 -24.45 14.52
C GLY A 488 -22.55 -25.86 14.40
N VAL A 489 -21.72 -26.86 14.10
CA VAL A 489 -22.17 -28.25 14.01
C VAL A 489 -21.30 -29.15 14.87
N THR A 490 -21.93 -29.92 15.74
CA THR A 490 -21.29 -31.01 16.49
C THR A 490 -21.11 -32.20 15.57
N ALA A 491 -19.86 -32.55 15.26
CA ALA A 491 -19.53 -33.68 14.39
C ALA A 491 -18.21 -34.32 14.81
N THR A 492 -18.21 -35.66 14.99
CA THR A 492 -16.96 -36.42 15.16
C THR A 492 -16.38 -36.79 13.82
N THR A 493 -15.05 -36.64 13.69
CA THR A 493 -14.28 -36.95 12.49
C THR A 493 -13.07 -37.81 12.87
N VAL A 494 -12.50 -38.51 11.89
CA VAL A 494 -11.20 -39.16 12.02
C VAL A 494 -10.09 -38.25 11.46
N PRO A 495 -8.82 -38.48 11.85
CA PRO A 495 -7.70 -37.68 11.31
C PRO A 495 -7.73 -37.59 9.77
N GLY A 496 -7.59 -36.39 9.23
CA GLY A 496 -7.68 -36.13 7.78
C GLY A 496 -9.07 -35.77 7.26
N GLN A 497 -10.12 -35.90 8.07
CA GLN A 497 -11.47 -35.48 7.70
C GLN A 497 -11.80 -34.06 8.19
N ASN A 498 -12.52 -33.30 7.37
CA ASN A 498 -12.98 -31.95 7.67
C ASN A 498 -14.48 -31.81 7.40
N ILE A 499 -15.14 -30.94 8.16
CA ILE A 499 -16.54 -30.58 7.93
C ILE A 499 -16.61 -29.33 7.06
N HIS A 500 -17.49 -29.37 6.06
CA HIS A 500 -17.85 -28.25 5.21
C HIS A 500 -19.36 -28.05 5.23
N VAL A 501 -19.82 -26.84 4.90
CA VAL A 501 -21.24 -26.56 4.66
C VAL A 501 -21.43 -26.23 3.18
N THR A 502 -22.50 -26.75 2.58
CA THR A 502 -22.90 -26.40 1.22
C THR A 502 -24.37 -26.06 1.16
N GLY A 503 -24.82 -25.28 0.20
CA GLY A 503 -26.19 -24.82 0.10
C GLY A 503 -26.54 -24.20 -1.24
N ASP A 504 -27.77 -23.73 -1.40
CA ASP A 504 -28.27 -23.11 -2.63
C ASP A 504 -27.70 -21.70 -2.92
N HIS A 505 -27.18 -21.03 -1.88
CA HIS A 505 -26.59 -19.70 -2.04
C HIS A 505 -25.14 -19.77 -2.56
N PRO A 506 -24.67 -18.84 -3.44
CA PRO A 506 -23.30 -18.83 -3.94
C PRO A 506 -22.22 -18.84 -2.85
N ALA A 507 -22.42 -18.12 -1.73
CA ALA A 507 -21.50 -18.12 -0.58
C ALA A 507 -21.40 -19.49 0.12
N LEU A 508 -22.30 -20.42 -0.17
CA LEU A 508 -22.28 -21.81 0.29
C LEU A 508 -21.93 -22.80 -0.83
N GLY A 509 -21.39 -22.27 -1.95
CA GLY A 509 -20.93 -23.08 -3.08
C GLY A 509 -22.03 -23.57 -4.02
N SER A 510 -23.30 -23.12 -3.93
CA SER A 510 -24.40 -23.50 -4.83
C SER A 510 -24.52 -25.02 -5.01
N TRP A 511 -24.49 -25.78 -3.92
CA TRP A 511 -24.48 -27.26 -3.86
C TRP A 511 -23.23 -27.92 -4.48
N ASN A 512 -22.25 -27.14 -4.95
CA ASN A 512 -20.97 -27.67 -5.40
C ASN A 512 -20.06 -27.95 -4.19
N THR A 513 -19.85 -29.21 -3.88
CA THR A 513 -19.00 -29.61 -2.76
C THR A 513 -17.56 -29.15 -2.92
N GLY A 514 -17.06 -28.97 -4.16
CA GLY A 514 -15.73 -28.42 -4.43
C GLY A 514 -15.57 -26.98 -3.93
N ALA A 515 -16.65 -26.18 -3.99
CA ALA A 515 -16.70 -24.79 -3.54
C ALA A 515 -17.29 -24.62 -2.12
N ALA A 516 -17.62 -25.72 -1.43
CA ALA A 516 -18.23 -25.69 -0.09
C ALA A 516 -17.21 -25.17 0.95
N PRO A 517 -17.50 -24.09 1.68
CA PRO A 517 -16.60 -23.55 2.69
C PRO A 517 -16.39 -24.54 3.85
N ARG A 518 -15.14 -24.58 4.33
CA ARG A 518 -14.72 -25.45 5.44
C ARG A 518 -15.03 -24.77 6.78
N LEU A 519 -15.45 -25.56 7.77
CA LEU A 519 -15.63 -25.12 9.14
C LEU A 519 -14.31 -25.28 9.93
N ASP A 520 -14.11 -24.41 10.90
CA ASP A 520 -12.97 -24.40 11.81
C ASP A 520 -13.16 -25.45 12.94
N PRO A 521 -12.20 -26.39 13.14
CA PRO A 521 -12.23 -27.39 14.18
C PRO A 521 -11.75 -26.90 15.56
N ALA A 522 -11.38 -25.65 15.75
CA ALA A 522 -10.75 -25.15 16.98
C ALA A 522 -11.56 -25.44 18.26
N ALA A 523 -12.87 -25.61 18.15
CA ALA A 523 -13.75 -25.98 19.24
C ALA A 523 -14.24 -27.44 19.15
N TYR A 524 -13.45 -28.34 18.56
CA TYR A 524 -13.84 -29.76 18.39
C TYR A 524 -14.44 -30.38 19.67
N PRO A 525 -15.55 -31.14 19.56
CA PRO A 525 -16.20 -31.65 18.34
C PRO A 525 -17.18 -30.67 17.67
N VAL A 526 -17.23 -29.40 18.10
CA VAL A 526 -18.03 -28.36 17.46
C VAL A 526 -17.19 -27.65 16.38
N TRP A 527 -17.66 -27.75 15.14
CA TRP A 527 -17.07 -27.08 13.99
C TRP A 527 -17.81 -25.78 13.73
N LYS A 528 -17.08 -24.67 13.50
CA LYS A 528 -17.68 -23.33 13.38
C LYS A 528 -17.29 -22.63 12.09
N LEU A 529 -18.21 -21.81 11.55
CA LEU A 529 -17.97 -20.95 10.40
C LEU A 529 -18.95 -19.78 10.39
N ASP A 530 -18.45 -18.60 10.11
CA ASP A 530 -19.26 -17.42 9.83
C ASP A 530 -19.30 -17.17 8.32
N VAL A 531 -20.50 -17.03 7.75
CA VAL A 531 -20.71 -16.72 6.33
C VAL A 531 -21.53 -15.46 6.21
N THR A 532 -21.04 -14.50 5.40
CA THR A 532 -21.77 -13.27 5.06
C THR A 532 -22.87 -13.61 4.04
N LEU A 533 -24.10 -13.25 4.35
CA LEU A 533 -25.28 -13.42 3.51
C LEU A 533 -26.14 -12.15 3.62
N PRO A 534 -26.80 -11.69 2.54
CA PRO A 534 -27.68 -10.54 2.61
C PRO A 534 -28.80 -10.72 3.64
N ALA A 535 -29.16 -9.64 4.34
CA ALA A 535 -30.31 -9.62 5.25
C ALA A 535 -31.59 -10.04 4.52
N GLY A 536 -32.44 -10.85 5.18
CA GLY A 536 -33.67 -11.39 4.60
C GLY A 536 -33.49 -12.59 3.68
N THR A 537 -32.23 -13.00 3.38
CA THR A 537 -31.96 -14.18 2.55
C THR A 537 -32.44 -15.44 3.25
N THR A 538 -33.34 -16.19 2.62
CA THR A 538 -33.68 -17.59 3.02
C THR A 538 -32.82 -18.52 2.17
N PHE A 539 -32.12 -19.44 2.80
CA PHE A 539 -31.21 -20.38 2.14
C PHE A 539 -31.39 -21.79 2.67
N ALA A 540 -31.17 -22.79 1.81
CA ALA A 540 -31.11 -24.19 2.15
C ALA A 540 -29.64 -24.64 2.24
N TYR A 541 -29.31 -25.52 3.21
CA TYR A 541 -27.94 -25.98 3.41
C TYR A 541 -27.86 -27.41 3.94
N LYS A 542 -26.67 -28.01 3.80
CA LYS A 542 -26.28 -29.30 4.39
C LYS A 542 -24.82 -29.29 4.77
N TYR A 543 -24.47 -30.14 5.73
CA TYR A 543 -23.05 -30.39 6.02
C TYR A 543 -22.54 -31.57 5.19
N VAL A 544 -21.27 -31.48 4.83
CA VAL A 544 -20.55 -32.57 4.16
C VAL A 544 -19.23 -32.82 4.87
N ARG A 545 -18.82 -34.08 4.96
CA ARG A 545 -17.53 -34.51 5.48
C ARG A 545 -16.64 -34.81 4.28
N LYS A 546 -15.43 -34.23 4.23
CA LYS A 546 -14.42 -34.52 3.21
C LYS A 546 -13.20 -35.15 3.85
N ASP A 547 -12.70 -36.22 3.26
CA ASP A 547 -11.44 -36.86 3.69
C ASP A 547 -10.23 -36.26 2.94
N ALA A 548 -9.01 -36.72 3.31
CA ALA A 548 -7.76 -36.26 2.72
C ALA A 548 -7.63 -36.61 1.22
N SER A 549 -8.41 -37.55 0.71
CA SER A 549 -8.46 -37.96 -0.71
C SER A 549 -9.53 -37.18 -1.49
N GLY A 550 -10.28 -36.27 -0.82
CA GLY A 550 -11.36 -35.49 -1.43
C GLY A 550 -12.70 -36.21 -1.54
N ASN A 551 -12.83 -37.41 -1.00
CA ASN A 551 -14.11 -38.11 -0.97
C ASN A 551 -15.11 -37.38 -0.08
N VAL A 552 -16.36 -37.28 -0.53
CA VAL A 552 -17.41 -36.49 0.11
C VAL A 552 -18.48 -37.43 0.68
N THR A 553 -18.77 -37.26 1.97
CA THR A 553 -19.90 -37.88 2.63
C THR A 553 -20.91 -36.80 3.04
N TRP A 554 -22.16 -36.93 2.61
CA TRP A 554 -23.24 -36.02 2.96
C TRP A 554 -23.89 -36.43 4.27
N GLU A 555 -24.27 -35.46 5.11
CA GLU A 555 -25.18 -35.79 6.21
C GLU A 555 -26.51 -36.31 5.68
N SER A 556 -27.22 -37.16 6.45
CA SER A 556 -28.50 -37.76 6.06
C SER A 556 -29.66 -36.76 6.18
N GLY A 557 -30.87 -37.19 5.78
CA GLY A 557 -32.12 -36.44 5.92
C GLY A 557 -32.30 -35.31 4.89
N ALA A 558 -33.32 -34.46 5.08
CA ALA A 558 -33.65 -33.33 4.23
C ALA A 558 -32.65 -32.19 4.38
N ASN A 559 -32.59 -31.29 3.39
CA ASN A 559 -31.84 -30.04 3.51
C ASN A 559 -32.35 -29.24 4.72
N ARG A 560 -31.42 -28.60 5.41
CA ARG A 560 -31.74 -27.60 6.44
C ARG A 560 -32.12 -26.30 5.77
N SER A 561 -32.85 -25.42 6.46
CA SER A 561 -33.17 -24.08 5.97
C SER A 561 -33.07 -23.08 7.09
N ALA A 562 -32.65 -21.87 6.75
CA ALA A 562 -32.58 -20.73 7.66
C ALA A 562 -32.83 -19.43 6.90
N THR A 563 -33.24 -18.39 7.64
CA THR A 563 -33.39 -17.03 7.10
C THR A 563 -32.49 -16.09 7.88
N VAL A 564 -31.71 -15.30 7.16
CA VAL A 564 -30.85 -14.25 7.74
C VAL A 564 -31.76 -13.15 8.29
N PRO A 565 -31.62 -12.76 9.58
CA PRO A 565 -32.46 -11.70 10.14
C PRO A 565 -32.14 -10.34 9.46
N ALA A 566 -33.07 -9.40 9.55
CA ALA A 566 -32.90 -8.05 9.02
C ALA A 566 -31.65 -7.34 9.59
N ASN A 567 -31.27 -7.70 10.82
CA ASN A 567 -30.08 -7.19 11.50
C ASN A 567 -29.33 -8.37 12.14
N GLY A 568 -28.04 -8.55 11.78
CA GLY A 568 -27.16 -9.53 12.38
C GLY A 568 -27.10 -10.87 11.68
N LYS A 569 -26.55 -11.86 12.38
CA LYS A 569 -26.39 -13.23 11.90
C LYS A 569 -27.46 -14.15 12.51
N VAL A 570 -27.96 -15.08 11.71
CA VAL A 570 -28.66 -16.24 12.27
C VAL A 570 -27.62 -17.20 12.86
N THR A 571 -27.78 -17.58 14.13
CA THR A 571 -26.92 -18.59 14.76
C THR A 571 -27.54 -19.96 14.61
N LEU A 572 -26.80 -20.87 13.98
CA LEU A 572 -27.20 -22.24 13.68
C LEU A 572 -26.40 -23.18 14.57
N THR A 573 -27.08 -23.89 15.46
CA THR A 573 -26.48 -24.89 16.37
C THR A 573 -27.00 -26.25 16.01
N ASP A 574 -26.18 -26.99 15.28
CA ASP A 574 -26.59 -28.24 14.63
C ASP A 574 -25.79 -29.43 15.18
N THR A 575 -26.30 -30.62 14.87
CA THR A 575 -25.58 -31.89 15.06
C THR A 575 -25.56 -32.63 13.73
N TRP A 576 -24.43 -33.26 13.42
CA TRP A 576 -24.27 -34.09 12.23
C TRP A 576 -25.33 -35.19 12.21
N ARG A 577 -26.00 -35.39 11.10
CA ARG A 577 -27.00 -36.45 10.89
C ARG A 577 -26.34 -37.65 10.20
N ASN A 578 -26.31 -38.80 10.87
CA ASN A 578 -25.75 -40.04 10.32
C ASN A 578 -26.73 -40.71 9.34
#